data_a772bcb54ae23e0cdb8576e809a95292
#
_entry.id   a772bcb54ae23e0cdb8576e809a95292
#
_cell.length_a   1.000
_cell.length_b   1.000
_cell.length_c   1.000
_cell.angle_alpha   90.00
_cell.angle_beta   90.00
_cell.angle_gamma   90.00
#
_symmetry.space_group_name_H-M   'P 1'
#
loop_
_entity.id
_entity.type
_entity.pdbx_description
1 polymer ?
#
loop_
_entity_poly.entity_id
_entity_poly.type
_entity_poly.pdbx_seq_one_letter_code
_entity_poly.pdbx_strand_id
1 'polypeptide(L)'
;MKRLGILLLAIVSVVAIVLIVRGQGKKADTPQESPQAVAEVVDTNHVKDSIAAQERAQAKLDSMIMSQLNDSLAYINKEIKANPEDPRAWVKLNLLYNNPQFKLDDTSKRYEALMKSIIFMHQQPKRGAEAYSMWVDAYLPEEKKSQELTALNEAIRKSPKKLDLYEQRADIYLSMNQSELAEVDLLQMVYLAPNNERGYQALQEKMGHDQASSLWNSILTLVPKSPNAYYRASEYLRMSGSQDEALQLAMKGMTLYGDDDEHNLFNQLKYLINRNADDEEGSLISQLKRQMNQHPNRPEWALLIASQYDGECHSNCQQAIHYYQAALKGINRSSSLYLSTIEQLARCYVEVGNFSSALKYQDIAIKQDPTFAGYHYNKAMMLHASGDTKTAIKELNKYLSHSNSDKSDARAYYKRASYKYEVKDFFGALIDVGQGMEMETQPTPFAYLIRGNIYAAQGKKEEANADFKAVLANTSSYDCSTRPFAYIGLGQKEEAMKILANKVSDYQKEQRTDESKFYSLLRALVEKGDADLALYFKQLSEEWPYPYPCLDENIRVVQNNPKYKELQIRGIKTK
;
A
#
# COMPACT_ATOMS: atom_id res chain seq x y z
N MET A 1 -45.41 -25.59 -9.68
CA MET A 1 -44.83 -25.77 -11.02
C MET A 1 -45.71 -25.27 -12.17
N LYS A 2 -46.98 -25.62 -12.32
CA LYS A 2 -47.81 -25.10 -13.44
C LYS A 2 -48.06 -23.57 -13.44
N ARG A 3 -48.04 -22.89 -12.29
CA ARG A 3 -48.23 -21.42 -12.22
C ARG A 3 -46.95 -20.63 -12.47
N LEU A 4 -45.75 -21.20 -12.26
CA LEU A 4 -44.47 -20.58 -12.59
C LEU A 4 -44.18 -20.63 -14.10
N GLY A 5 -44.57 -21.70 -14.77
CA GLY A 5 -44.47 -21.85 -16.23
C GLY A 5 -45.35 -20.88 -17.02
N ILE A 6 -46.52 -20.51 -16.46
CA ILE A 6 -47.42 -19.52 -17.06
C ILE A 6 -46.87 -18.10 -16.91
N LEU A 7 -46.14 -17.82 -15.83
CA LEU A 7 -45.47 -16.51 -15.61
C LEU A 7 -44.32 -16.30 -16.61
N LEU A 8 -43.53 -17.34 -16.91
CA LEU A 8 -42.41 -17.26 -17.87
C LEU A 8 -42.92 -17.11 -19.32
N LEU A 9 -44.05 -17.73 -19.70
CA LEU A 9 -44.63 -17.59 -21.04
C LEU A 9 -45.24 -16.20 -21.28
N ALA A 10 -45.76 -15.53 -20.26
CA ALA A 10 -46.26 -14.15 -20.36
C ALA A 10 -45.15 -13.14 -20.60
N ILE A 11 -43.93 -13.38 -20.07
CA ILE A 11 -42.75 -12.50 -20.21
C ILE A 11 -42.23 -12.53 -21.66
N VAL A 12 -42.22 -13.68 -22.33
CA VAL A 12 -41.75 -13.79 -23.73
C VAL A 12 -42.65 -13.05 -24.70
N SER A 13 -43.97 -13.01 -24.44
CA SER A 13 -44.95 -12.35 -25.33
C SER A 13 -44.86 -10.82 -25.29
N VAL A 14 -44.46 -10.21 -24.17
CA VAL A 14 -44.35 -8.77 -24.03
C VAL A 14 -43.05 -8.22 -24.65
N VAL A 15 -41.96 -8.99 -24.59
CA VAL A 15 -40.68 -8.61 -25.24
C VAL A 15 -40.81 -8.60 -26.76
N ALA A 16 -41.58 -9.48 -27.34
CA ALA A 16 -41.82 -9.53 -28.79
C ALA A 16 -42.59 -8.28 -29.29
N ILE A 17 -43.51 -7.73 -28.49
CA ILE A 17 -44.29 -6.53 -28.88
C ILE A 17 -43.45 -5.25 -28.83
N VAL A 18 -42.52 -5.13 -27.87
CA VAL A 18 -41.65 -3.96 -27.75
C VAL A 18 -40.58 -3.93 -28.84
N LEU A 19 -40.12 -5.07 -29.34
CA LEU A 19 -39.16 -5.15 -30.44
C LEU A 19 -39.79 -4.84 -31.82
N ILE A 20 -41.07 -5.12 -32.00
CA ILE A 20 -41.80 -4.81 -33.25
C ILE A 20 -42.04 -3.30 -33.40
N VAL A 21 -42.22 -2.56 -32.29
CA VAL A 21 -42.43 -1.10 -32.33
C VAL A 21 -41.11 -0.35 -32.54
N ARG A 22 -39.94 -0.90 -32.17
CA ARG A 22 -38.61 -0.30 -32.43
C ARG A 22 -38.02 -0.60 -33.81
N GLY A 23 -38.60 -1.56 -34.56
CA GLY A 23 -38.05 -2.04 -35.85
C GLY A 23 -38.54 -1.28 -37.11
N GLN A 24 -39.42 -0.28 -37.01
CA GLN A 24 -39.97 0.41 -38.20
C GLN A 24 -39.39 1.81 -38.47
N GLY A 25 -38.24 2.11 -37.93
CA GLY A 25 -37.60 3.39 -38.17
C GLY A 25 -36.21 3.28 -38.74
N LYS A 26 -36.00 2.85 -40.00
CA LYS A 26 -34.89 3.24 -40.89
C LYS A 26 -34.96 2.52 -42.25
N LYS A 27 -35.19 3.27 -43.29
CA LYS A 27 -34.44 3.42 -44.55
C LYS A 27 -35.32 3.99 -45.67
N ALA A 28 -34.95 5.11 -46.18
CA ALA A 28 -35.02 5.42 -47.60
C ALA A 28 -34.08 6.59 -47.92
N ASP A 29 -33.27 6.36 -48.92
CA ASP A 29 -32.26 7.22 -49.49
C ASP A 29 -32.84 8.46 -50.18
N THR A 30 -32.04 9.52 -50.20
CA THR A 30 -32.22 10.76 -50.96
C THR A 30 -32.29 10.60 -52.48
N PRO A 31 -32.94 11.54 -53.25
CA PRO A 31 -32.15 12.64 -53.80
C PRO A 31 -32.85 14.02 -53.75
N GLN A 32 -32.01 15.02 -53.94
CA GLN A 32 -32.27 16.47 -53.99
C GLN A 32 -33.38 16.90 -54.93
N GLU A 33 -34.23 17.81 -54.46
CA GLU A 33 -34.68 19.02 -55.18
C GLU A 33 -35.31 19.99 -54.18
N SER A 34 -34.98 21.26 -54.28
CA SER A 34 -35.38 22.38 -53.42
C SER A 34 -36.62 23.10 -53.96
N PRO A 35 -37.11 24.18 -53.34
CA PRO A 35 -38.07 24.16 -52.23
C PRO A 35 -39.37 24.90 -52.59
N GLN A 36 -40.46 24.45 -52.09
CA GLN A 36 -41.60 25.31 -51.83
C GLN A 36 -42.25 24.94 -50.49
N ALA A 37 -42.22 25.91 -49.58
CA ALA A 37 -42.77 25.79 -48.25
C ALA A 37 -44.29 25.63 -48.32
N VAL A 38 -44.73 24.42 -47.97
CA VAL A 38 -46.06 24.21 -47.43
C VAL A 38 -45.87 23.95 -45.96
N ALA A 39 -46.15 24.91 -45.11
CA ALA A 39 -46.24 24.74 -43.68
C ALA A 39 -47.44 23.82 -43.40
N GLU A 40 -47.21 22.50 -43.32
CA GLU A 40 -48.14 21.59 -42.65
C GLU A 40 -48.17 22.01 -41.17
N VAL A 41 -49.27 22.59 -40.76
CA VAL A 41 -49.60 22.84 -39.35
C VAL A 41 -49.68 21.44 -38.70
N VAL A 42 -48.54 20.98 -38.17
CA VAL A 42 -48.56 19.81 -37.31
C VAL A 42 -49.46 20.14 -36.13
N ASP A 43 -50.61 19.47 -36.08
CA ASP A 43 -51.55 19.63 -34.97
C ASP A 43 -50.86 19.21 -33.65
N THR A 44 -50.28 20.23 -33.00
CA THR A 44 -49.52 20.07 -31.74
C THR A 44 -50.38 19.47 -30.63
N ASN A 45 -51.71 19.48 -30.76
CA ASN A 45 -52.60 18.87 -29.79
C ASN A 45 -52.63 17.35 -29.96
N HIS A 46 -52.63 16.84 -31.20
CA HIS A 46 -52.60 15.40 -31.47
C HIS A 46 -51.28 14.75 -30.99
N VAL A 47 -50.14 15.47 -31.10
CA VAL A 47 -48.86 14.99 -30.58
C VAL A 47 -48.85 15.01 -29.05
N LYS A 48 -49.39 16.03 -28.40
CA LYS A 48 -49.54 16.14 -26.95
C LYS A 48 -50.46 15.02 -26.39
N ASP A 49 -51.57 14.75 -27.03
CA ASP A 49 -52.49 13.70 -26.62
C ASP A 49 -51.88 12.30 -26.80
N SER A 50 -51.05 12.10 -27.84
CA SER A 50 -50.30 10.86 -28.06
C SER A 50 -49.23 10.64 -26.99
N ILE A 51 -48.45 11.69 -26.65
CA ILE A 51 -47.44 11.65 -25.57
C ILE A 51 -48.13 11.38 -24.23
N ALA A 52 -49.21 12.08 -23.91
CA ALA A 52 -49.94 11.85 -22.65
C ALA A 52 -50.57 10.43 -22.57
N ALA A 53 -50.99 9.86 -23.70
CA ALA A 53 -51.46 8.49 -23.76
C ALA A 53 -50.33 7.48 -23.53
N GLN A 54 -49.11 7.74 -24.10
CA GLN A 54 -47.92 6.90 -23.85
C GLN A 54 -47.45 6.98 -22.38
N GLU A 55 -47.43 8.20 -21.81
CA GLU A 55 -47.10 8.35 -20.39
C GLU A 55 -48.06 7.66 -19.46
N ARG A 56 -49.35 7.69 -19.71
CA ARG A 56 -50.38 6.95 -18.96
C ARG A 56 -50.24 5.42 -19.12
N ALA A 57 -49.90 4.95 -20.29
CA ALA A 57 -49.67 3.54 -20.56
C ALA A 57 -48.40 3.05 -19.81
N GLN A 58 -47.34 3.86 -19.85
CA GLN A 58 -46.09 3.58 -19.13
C GLN A 58 -46.32 3.58 -17.61
N ALA A 59 -47.02 4.58 -17.06
CA ALA A 59 -47.32 4.64 -15.64
C ALA A 59 -48.17 3.44 -15.16
N LYS A 60 -49.11 2.95 -16.01
CA LYS A 60 -49.87 1.75 -15.73
C LYS A 60 -49.00 0.50 -15.73
N LEU A 61 -48.08 0.39 -16.69
CA LEU A 61 -47.11 -0.72 -16.76
C LEU A 61 -46.20 -0.72 -15.54
N ASP A 62 -45.65 0.43 -15.17
CA ASP A 62 -44.78 0.59 -13.99
C ASP A 62 -45.53 0.22 -12.70
N SER A 63 -46.80 0.63 -12.57
CA SER A 63 -47.64 0.24 -11.42
C SER A 63 -47.87 -1.29 -11.35
N MET A 64 -48.07 -1.95 -12.51
CA MET A 64 -48.21 -3.41 -12.56
C MET A 64 -46.89 -4.11 -12.19
N ILE A 65 -45.76 -3.63 -12.68
CA ILE A 65 -44.41 -4.14 -12.35
C ILE A 65 -44.17 -4.02 -10.85
N MET A 66 -44.46 -2.85 -10.25
CA MET A 66 -44.31 -2.62 -8.82
C MET A 66 -45.23 -3.50 -7.95
N SER A 67 -46.45 -3.76 -8.41
CA SER A 67 -47.35 -4.71 -7.72
C SER A 67 -46.77 -6.12 -7.72
N GLN A 68 -46.34 -6.61 -8.89
CA GLN A 68 -45.70 -7.93 -9.02
C GLN A 68 -44.45 -8.08 -8.17
N LEU A 69 -43.61 -7.01 -8.10
CA LEU A 69 -42.44 -6.96 -7.24
C LEU A 69 -42.82 -7.11 -5.78
N ASN A 70 -43.79 -6.31 -5.30
CA ASN A 70 -44.23 -6.34 -3.91
C ASN A 70 -44.82 -7.70 -3.52
N ASP A 71 -45.61 -8.30 -4.38
CA ASP A 71 -46.19 -9.65 -4.16
C ASP A 71 -45.08 -10.70 -4.09
N SER A 72 -44.08 -10.62 -4.99
CA SER A 72 -42.92 -11.53 -5.01
C SER A 72 -42.05 -11.38 -3.76
N LEU A 73 -41.77 -10.15 -3.36
CA LEU A 73 -41.02 -9.87 -2.11
C LEU A 73 -41.76 -10.37 -0.88
N ALA A 74 -43.08 -10.13 -0.79
CA ALA A 74 -43.91 -10.62 0.31
C ALA A 74 -43.89 -12.14 0.40
N TYR A 75 -44.01 -12.82 -0.74
CA TYR A 75 -43.96 -14.28 -0.82
C TYR A 75 -42.62 -14.84 -0.38
N ILE A 76 -41.50 -14.31 -0.93
CA ILE A 76 -40.16 -14.79 -0.62
C ILE A 76 -39.83 -14.50 0.86
N ASN A 77 -40.16 -13.32 1.39
CA ASN A 77 -39.92 -12.96 2.79
C ASN A 77 -40.76 -13.88 3.73
N LYS A 78 -41.93 -14.33 3.32
CA LYS A 78 -42.69 -15.32 4.08
C LYS A 78 -42.00 -16.68 4.11
N GLU A 79 -41.41 -17.13 2.98
CA GLU A 79 -40.60 -18.37 2.93
C GLU A 79 -39.34 -18.25 3.83
N ILE A 80 -38.61 -17.12 3.75
CA ILE A 80 -37.43 -16.87 4.60
C ILE A 80 -37.83 -16.86 6.08
N LYS A 81 -38.93 -16.21 6.43
CA LYS A 81 -39.41 -16.18 7.81
C LYS A 81 -39.82 -17.56 8.33
N ALA A 82 -40.38 -18.40 7.47
CA ALA A 82 -40.77 -19.77 7.83
C ALA A 82 -39.57 -20.70 7.97
N ASN A 83 -38.55 -20.54 7.14
CA ASN A 83 -37.30 -21.30 7.20
C ASN A 83 -36.11 -20.43 6.79
N PRO A 84 -35.52 -19.69 7.75
CA PRO A 84 -34.43 -18.73 7.49
C PRO A 84 -33.16 -19.36 6.89
N GLU A 85 -32.95 -20.65 7.10
CA GLU A 85 -31.78 -21.39 6.64
C GLU A 85 -31.97 -22.13 5.31
N ASP A 86 -33.13 -21.99 4.66
CA ASP A 86 -33.38 -22.64 3.36
C ASP A 86 -32.66 -21.86 2.24
N PRO A 87 -31.61 -22.40 1.60
CA PRO A 87 -30.84 -21.68 0.58
C PRO A 87 -31.71 -21.30 -0.63
N ARG A 88 -32.77 -22.06 -0.93
CA ARG A 88 -33.64 -21.82 -2.09
C ARG A 88 -34.41 -20.50 -1.97
N ALA A 89 -34.84 -20.13 -0.77
CA ALA A 89 -35.53 -18.86 -0.53
C ALA A 89 -34.58 -17.66 -0.76
N TRP A 90 -33.34 -17.77 -0.33
CA TRP A 90 -32.32 -16.75 -0.56
C TRP A 90 -31.91 -16.66 -2.04
N VAL A 91 -31.81 -17.77 -2.75
CA VAL A 91 -31.59 -17.75 -4.21
C VAL A 91 -32.73 -17.03 -4.92
N LYS A 92 -34.00 -17.30 -4.56
CA LYS A 92 -35.15 -16.56 -5.13
C LYS A 92 -35.03 -15.06 -4.89
N LEU A 93 -34.62 -14.67 -3.71
CA LEU A 93 -34.41 -13.24 -3.36
C LEU A 93 -33.29 -12.64 -4.19
N ASN A 94 -32.15 -13.31 -4.33
CA ASN A 94 -31.03 -12.86 -5.16
C ASN A 94 -31.45 -12.72 -6.64
N LEU A 95 -32.14 -13.70 -7.20
CA LEU A 95 -32.67 -13.66 -8.56
C LEU A 95 -33.67 -12.52 -8.77
N LEU A 96 -34.46 -12.19 -7.75
CA LEU A 96 -35.38 -11.06 -7.81
C LEU A 96 -34.64 -9.73 -7.89
N TYR A 97 -33.58 -9.54 -7.07
CA TYR A 97 -32.74 -8.34 -7.10
C TYR A 97 -31.90 -8.22 -8.38
N ASN A 98 -31.56 -9.33 -9.03
CA ASN A 98 -30.85 -9.33 -10.32
C ASN A 98 -31.78 -9.19 -11.54
N ASN A 99 -33.09 -9.16 -11.35
CA ASN A 99 -34.02 -9.09 -12.47
C ASN A 99 -34.06 -7.65 -13.04
N PRO A 100 -33.60 -7.42 -14.28
CA PRO A 100 -33.56 -6.10 -14.90
C PRO A 100 -34.95 -5.46 -15.10
N GLN A 101 -36.03 -6.27 -15.06
CA GLN A 101 -37.38 -5.76 -15.19
C GLN A 101 -37.79 -4.91 -13.98
N PHE A 102 -37.31 -5.26 -12.79
CA PHE A 102 -37.69 -4.56 -11.55
C PHE A 102 -36.83 -3.34 -11.24
N LYS A 103 -35.69 -3.14 -11.94
CA LYS A 103 -34.76 -2.01 -11.75
C LYS A 103 -34.43 -1.73 -10.28
N LEU A 104 -34.27 -2.80 -9.49
CA LEU A 104 -33.90 -2.70 -8.09
C LEU A 104 -32.42 -2.30 -7.99
N ASP A 105 -32.14 -1.09 -7.55
CA ASP A 105 -30.80 -0.57 -7.34
C ASP A 105 -30.36 -0.75 -5.88
N ASP A 106 -30.58 -1.93 -5.33
CA ASP A 106 -30.18 -2.29 -3.96
C ASP A 106 -29.16 -3.43 -3.99
N THR A 107 -27.94 -3.05 -4.42
CA THR A 107 -26.80 -3.96 -4.51
C THR A 107 -26.46 -4.62 -3.17
N SER A 108 -26.70 -3.91 -2.05
CA SER A 108 -26.44 -4.44 -0.71
C SER A 108 -27.34 -5.65 -0.40
N LYS A 109 -28.64 -5.53 -0.63
CA LYS A 109 -29.58 -6.67 -0.43
C LYS A 109 -29.37 -7.80 -1.42
N ARG A 110 -28.98 -7.48 -2.67
CA ARG A 110 -28.59 -8.47 -3.65
C ARG A 110 -27.45 -9.35 -3.11
N TYR A 111 -26.37 -8.72 -2.61
CA TYR A 111 -25.23 -9.44 -2.07
C TYR A 111 -25.53 -10.12 -0.74
N GLU A 112 -26.34 -9.52 0.13
CA GLU A 112 -26.81 -10.19 1.34
C GLU A 112 -27.51 -11.52 1.01
N ALA A 113 -28.43 -11.51 0.05
CA ALA A 113 -29.14 -12.71 -0.38
C ALA A 113 -28.18 -13.75 -1.00
N LEU A 114 -27.22 -13.31 -1.81
CA LEU A 114 -26.18 -14.14 -2.41
C LEU A 114 -25.32 -14.82 -1.33
N MET A 115 -24.78 -14.07 -0.39
CA MET A 115 -23.91 -14.60 0.67
C MET A 115 -24.66 -15.61 1.57
N LYS A 116 -25.88 -15.29 1.98
CA LYS A 116 -26.69 -16.20 2.80
C LYS A 116 -27.04 -17.50 2.04
N SER A 117 -27.34 -17.40 0.74
CA SER A 117 -27.60 -18.60 -0.04
C SER A 117 -26.37 -19.51 -0.10
N ILE A 118 -25.16 -18.98 -0.32
CA ILE A 118 -23.93 -19.78 -0.35
C ILE A 118 -23.67 -20.43 1.02
N ILE A 119 -23.80 -19.69 2.12
CA ILE A 119 -23.62 -20.23 3.48
C ILE A 119 -24.56 -21.43 3.70
N PHE A 120 -25.85 -21.26 3.42
CA PHE A 120 -26.84 -22.29 3.69
C PHE A 120 -26.78 -23.45 2.70
N MET A 121 -26.31 -23.23 1.46
CA MET A 121 -26.04 -24.32 0.50
C MET A 121 -24.99 -25.29 1.06
N HIS A 122 -23.93 -24.82 1.67
CA HIS A 122 -22.91 -25.67 2.26
C HIS A 122 -23.34 -26.29 3.60
N GLN A 123 -24.21 -25.63 4.35
CA GLN A 123 -24.79 -26.18 5.58
C GLN A 123 -25.85 -27.27 5.31
N GLN A 124 -26.57 -27.18 4.18
CA GLN A 124 -27.62 -28.09 3.79
C GLN A 124 -27.37 -28.65 2.37
N PRO A 125 -26.40 -29.58 2.16
CA PRO A 125 -25.92 -29.95 0.82
C PRO A 125 -27.00 -30.44 -0.14
N LYS A 126 -28.01 -31.16 0.36
CA LYS A 126 -29.12 -31.65 -0.49
C LYS A 126 -29.98 -30.52 -1.05
N ARG A 127 -30.39 -29.57 -0.20
CA ARG A 127 -31.13 -28.36 -0.61
C ARG A 127 -30.23 -27.39 -1.34
N GLY A 128 -28.92 -27.38 -1.01
CA GLY A 128 -27.92 -26.60 -1.69
C GLY A 128 -27.77 -26.95 -3.17
N ALA A 129 -27.79 -28.23 -3.51
CA ALA A 129 -27.78 -28.66 -4.90
C ALA A 129 -29.03 -28.20 -5.67
N GLU A 130 -30.22 -28.27 -5.03
CA GLU A 130 -31.45 -27.74 -5.59
C GLU A 130 -31.38 -26.21 -5.78
N ALA A 131 -30.85 -25.48 -4.80
CA ALA A 131 -30.69 -24.05 -4.85
C ALA A 131 -29.71 -23.62 -5.96
N TYR A 132 -28.58 -24.33 -6.11
CA TYR A 132 -27.63 -24.08 -7.20
C TYR A 132 -28.27 -24.31 -8.59
N SER A 133 -29.05 -25.38 -8.72
CA SER A 133 -29.80 -25.66 -9.97
C SER A 133 -30.73 -24.50 -10.33
N MET A 134 -31.33 -23.82 -9.35
CA MET A 134 -32.20 -22.67 -9.64
C MET A 134 -31.43 -21.49 -10.27
N TRP A 135 -30.19 -21.23 -9.87
CA TRP A 135 -29.33 -20.23 -10.55
C TRP A 135 -28.99 -20.69 -11.97
N VAL A 136 -28.55 -21.95 -12.12
CA VAL A 136 -28.22 -22.50 -13.44
C VAL A 136 -29.42 -22.40 -14.40
N ASP A 137 -30.61 -22.77 -13.94
CA ASP A 137 -31.82 -22.69 -14.76
C ASP A 137 -32.27 -21.26 -15.07
N ALA A 138 -31.89 -20.27 -14.21
CA ALA A 138 -32.22 -18.88 -14.43
C ALA A 138 -31.27 -18.18 -15.43
N TYR A 139 -29.98 -18.54 -15.42
CA TYR A 139 -28.97 -17.83 -16.20
C TYR A 139 -28.42 -18.60 -17.39
N LEU A 140 -28.47 -19.95 -17.37
CA LEU A 140 -27.90 -20.79 -18.42
C LEU A 140 -28.98 -21.45 -19.28
N PRO A 141 -29.17 -21.04 -20.55
CA PRO A 141 -30.07 -21.71 -21.49
C PRO A 141 -29.69 -23.18 -21.71
N GLU A 142 -30.67 -24.04 -21.95
CA GLU A 142 -30.49 -25.51 -22.15
C GLU A 142 -29.45 -25.82 -23.25
N GLU A 143 -29.46 -25.06 -24.34
CA GLU A 143 -28.54 -25.24 -25.46
C GLU A 143 -27.07 -24.92 -25.11
N LYS A 144 -26.81 -24.23 -24.00
CA LYS A 144 -25.46 -23.91 -23.48
C LYS A 144 -24.98 -24.91 -22.42
N LYS A 145 -25.82 -25.85 -21.99
CA LYS A 145 -25.42 -26.90 -21.04
C LYS A 145 -24.51 -27.92 -21.73
N SER A 146 -23.20 -27.83 -21.43
CA SER A 146 -22.19 -28.71 -22.03
C SER A 146 -21.95 -29.99 -21.23
N GLN A 147 -21.37 -31.01 -21.88
CA GLN A 147 -20.95 -32.24 -21.20
C GLN A 147 -19.86 -31.94 -20.17
N GLU A 148 -19.01 -30.95 -20.43
CA GLU A 148 -17.95 -30.50 -19.52
C GLU A 148 -18.50 -29.92 -18.22
N LEU A 149 -19.51 -29.05 -18.30
CA LEU A 149 -20.21 -28.53 -17.12
C LEU A 149 -20.90 -29.66 -16.32
N THR A 150 -21.46 -30.64 -17.00
CA THR A 150 -22.06 -31.81 -16.35
C THR A 150 -21.01 -32.62 -15.59
N ALA A 151 -19.84 -32.84 -16.21
CA ALA A 151 -18.71 -33.55 -15.56
C ALA A 151 -18.16 -32.80 -14.37
N LEU A 152 -18.00 -31.45 -14.46
CA LEU A 152 -17.57 -30.61 -13.35
C LEU A 152 -18.58 -30.60 -12.20
N ASN A 153 -19.86 -30.51 -12.48
CA ASN A 153 -20.91 -30.59 -11.47
C ASN A 153 -20.85 -31.91 -10.70
N GLU A 154 -20.59 -33.02 -11.40
CA GLU A 154 -20.43 -34.33 -10.78
C GLU A 154 -19.11 -34.44 -9.97
N ALA A 155 -18.02 -33.86 -10.48
CA ALA A 155 -16.76 -33.80 -9.77
C ALA A 155 -16.84 -32.96 -8.47
N ILE A 156 -17.52 -31.81 -8.52
CA ILE A 156 -17.78 -30.96 -7.33
C ILE A 156 -18.64 -31.73 -6.31
N ARG A 157 -19.69 -32.45 -6.78
CA ARG A 157 -20.50 -33.27 -5.88
C ARG A 157 -19.67 -34.34 -5.15
N LYS A 158 -18.68 -34.94 -5.84
CA LYS A 158 -17.77 -35.94 -5.25
C LYS A 158 -16.67 -35.32 -4.35
N SER A 159 -16.24 -34.09 -4.68
CA SER A 159 -15.15 -33.40 -4.00
C SER A 159 -15.49 -31.93 -3.73
N PRO A 160 -16.44 -31.63 -2.82
CA PRO A 160 -17.02 -30.29 -2.67
C PRO A 160 -16.09 -29.26 -2.04
N LYS A 161 -14.90 -29.65 -1.59
CA LYS A 161 -13.88 -28.74 -1.02
C LYS A 161 -12.72 -28.46 -1.98
N LYS A 162 -12.73 -29.02 -3.20
CA LYS A 162 -11.64 -28.86 -4.17
C LYS A 162 -11.83 -27.57 -4.95
N LEU A 163 -11.07 -26.51 -4.61
CA LEU A 163 -11.20 -25.18 -5.17
C LEU A 163 -11.02 -25.13 -6.69
N ASP A 164 -10.08 -25.93 -7.24
CA ASP A 164 -9.80 -25.99 -8.68
C ASP A 164 -11.05 -26.27 -9.53
N LEU A 165 -12.00 -27.05 -9.00
CA LEU A 165 -13.22 -27.42 -9.73
C LEU A 165 -14.17 -26.23 -9.87
N TYR A 166 -14.28 -25.41 -8.84
CA TYR A 166 -15.07 -24.18 -8.87
C TYR A 166 -14.46 -23.14 -9.80
N GLU A 167 -13.13 -22.99 -9.75
CA GLU A 167 -12.43 -22.07 -10.63
C GLU A 167 -12.58 -22.45 -12.11
N GLN A 168 -12.39 -23.75 -12.46
CA GLN A 168 -12.60 -24.24 -13.82
C GLN A 168 -14.04 -24.01 -14.29
N ARG A 169 -15.04 -24.25 -13.42
CA ARG A 169 -16.43 -24.01 -13.77
C ARG A 169 -16.73 -22.53 -13.96
N ALA A 170 -16.15 -21.65 -13.13
CA ALA A 170 -16.23 -20.20 -13.28
C ALA A 170 -15.65 -19.74 -14.63
N ASP A 171 -14.50 -20.30 -15.05
CA ASP A 171 -13.88 -19.97 -16.34
C ASP A 171 -14.78 -20.34 -17.53
N ILE A 172 -15.45 -21.49 -17.47
CA ILE A 172 -16.41 -21.90 -18.49
C ILE A 172 -17.60 -20.93 -18.51
N TYR A 173 -18.16 -20.57 -17.35
CA TYR A 173 -19.24 -19.59 -17.29
C TYR A 173 -18.85 -18.22 -17.85
N LEU A 174 -17.65 -17.73 -17.55
CA LEU A 174 -17.13 -16.47 -18.11
C LEU A 174 -16.98 -16.54 -19.63
N SER A 175 -16.48 -17.67 -20.17
CA SER A 175 -16.39 -17.88 -21.62
C SER A 175 -17.75 -17.86 -22.31
N MET A 176 -18.82 -18.16 -21.58
CA MET A 176 -20.21 -18.13 -22.04
C MET A 176 -20.93 -16.80 -21.74
N ASN A 177 -20.24 -15.80 -21.22
CA ASN A 177 -20.80 -14.52 -20.74
C ASN A 177 -21.87 -14.73 -19.63
N GLN A 178 -21.63 -15.67 -18.72
CA GLN A 178 -22.48 -15.96 -17.56
C GLN A 178 -21.76 -15.51 -16.28
N SER A 179 -21.56 -14.21 -16.13
CA SER A 179 -20.80 -13.60 -15.04
C SER A 179 -21.39 -13.89 -13.66
N GLU A 180 -22.72 -13.95 -13.56
CA GLU A 180 -23.41 -14.23 -12.29
C GLU A 180 -23.14 -15.65 -11.78
N LEU A 181 -23.09 -16.64 -12.67
CA LEU A 181 -22.75 -18.01 -12.27
C LEU A 181 -21.28 -18.15 -11.89
N ALA A 182 -20.39 -17.45 -12.61
CA ALA A 182 -18.97 -17.39 -12.27
C ALA A 182 -18.77 -16.74 -10.89
N GLU A 183 -19.45 -15.62 -10.60
CA GLU A 183 -19.40 -14.94 -9.29
C GLU A 183 -19.80 -15.89 -8.15
N VAL A 184 -20.85 -16.67 -8.33
CA VAL A 184 -21.28 -17.69 -7.35
C VAL A 184 -20.16 -18.69 -7.06
N ASP A 185 -19.48 -19.20 -8.09
CA ASP A 185 -18.43 -20.19 -7.91
C ASP A 185 -17.17 -19.59 -7.25
N LEU A 186 -16.76 -18.40 -7.64
CA LEU A 186 -15.64 -17.71 -7.03
C LEU A 186 -15.90 -17.38 -5.55
N LEU A 187 -17.13 -16.99 -5.20
CA LEU A 187 -17.52 -16.76 -3.79
C LEU A 187 -17.58 -18.08 -2.99
N GLN A 188 -17.94 -19.19 -3.63
CA GLN A 188 -17.82 -20.51 -2.98
C GLN A 188 -16.38 -20.86 -2.66
N MET A 189 -15.40 -20.51 -3.51
CA MET A 189 -13.97 -20.68 -3.20
C MET A 189 -13.57 -19.88 -1.96
N VAL A 190 -14.00 -18.62 -1.84
CA VAL A 190 -13.76 -17.77 -0.66
C VAL A 190 -14.38 -18.40 0.59
N TYR A 191 -15.61 -18.90 0.51
CA TYR A 191 -16.29 -19.54 1.64
C TYR A 191 -15.59 -20.82 2.12
N LEU A 192 -15.14 -21.65 1.17
CA LEU A 192 -14.52 -22.94 1.47
C LEU A 192 -13.10 -22.82 2.03
N ALA A 193 -12.38 -21.78 1.65
CA ALA A 193 -11.01 -21.53 2.08
C ALA A 193 -10.78 -20.04 2.38
N PRO A 194 -11.38 -19.50 3.44
CA PRO A 194 -11.43 -18.06 3.72
C PRO A 194 -10.07 -17.44 4.05
N ASN A 195 -9.09 -18.23 4.44
CA ASN A 195 -7.72 -17.78 4.70
C ASN A 195 -6.76 -18.04 3.53
N ASN A 196 -7.25 -18.61 2.42
CA ASN A 196 -6.47 -18.80 1.20
C ASN A 196 -6.68 -17.63 0.25
N GLU A 197 -5.60 -17.05 -0.27
CA GLU A 197 -5.65 -15.90 -1.16
C GLU A 197 -6.30 -16.20 -2.51
N ARG A 198 -6.21 -17.44 -2.99
CA ARG A 198 -6.61 -17.84 -4.33
C ARG A 198 -8.06 -17.46 -4.69
N GLY A 199 -9.00 -17.66 -3.77
CA GLY A 199 -10.42 -17.31 -4.00
C GLY A 199 -10.62 -15.82 -4.18
N TYR A 200 -9.95 -14.99 -3.39
CA TYR A 200 -10.02 -13.53 -3.48
C TYR A 200 -9.33 -12.99 -4.74
N GLN A 201 -8.16 -13.54 -5.08
CA GLN A 201 -7.43 -13.17 -6.30
C GLN A 201 -8.26 -13.51 -7.55
N ALA A 202 -8.79 -14.73 -7.61
CA ALA A 202 -9.64 -15.17 -8.72
C ALA A 202 -10.90 -14.28 -8.84
N LEU A 203 -11.53 -13.90 -7.72
CA LEU A 203 -12.67 -12.98 -7.71
C LEU A 203 -12.28 -11.61 -8.27
N GLN A 204 -11.15 -11.06 -7.82
CA GLN A 204 -10.65 -9.75 -8.25
C GLN A 204 -10.23 -9.74 -9.72
N GLU A 205 -9.48 -10.75 -10.18
CA GLU A 205 -8.97 -10.83 -11.55
C GLU A 205 -10.06 -11.09 -12.58
N LYS A 206 -11.00 -11.98 -12.25
CA LYS A 206 -12.00 -12.48 -13.22
C LYS A 206 -13.26 -11.61 -13.26
N MET A 207 -13.62 -10.94 -12.17
CA MET A 207 -14.82 -10.09 -12.11
C MET A 207 -14.53 -8.60 -12.39
N GLY A 208 -13.25 -8.20 -12.42
CA GLY A 208 -12.83 -6.83 -12.72
C GLY A 208 -12.91 -5.88 -11.53
N HIS A 209 -12.36 -4.66 -11.74
CA HIS A 209 -12.23 -3.64 -10.69
C HIS A 209 -13.51 -2.81 -10.45
N ASP A 210 -14.51 -2.91 -11.34
CA ASP A 210 -15.74 -2.09 -11.28
C ASP A 210 -16.80 -2.67 -10.33
N GLN A 211 -16.50 -3.77 -9.65
CA GLN A 211 -17.44 -4.39 -8.71
C GLN A 211 -17.60 -3.50 -7.48
N ALA A 212 -18.84 -3.18 -7.20
CA ALA A 212 -19.23 -2.25 -6.14
C ALA A 212 -18.61 -2.61 -4.79
N SER A 213 -18.23 -1.60 -4.01
CA SER A 213 -17.80 -1.71 -2.59
C SER A 213 -18.74 -2.59 -1.75
N SER A 214 -20.02 -2.70 -2.16
CA SER A 214 -21.02 -3.60 -1.58
C SER A 214 -20.64 -5.08 -1.65
N LEU A 215 -19.97 -5.57 -2.70
CA LEU A 215 -19.51 -6.96 -2.77
C LEU A 215 -18.47 -7.23 -1.68
N TRP A 216 -17.43 -6.39 -1.60
CA TRP A 216 -16.33 -6.59 -0.67
C TRP A 216 -16.77 -6.44 0.79
N ASN A 217 -17.66 -5.50 1.08
CA ASN A 217 -18.29 -5.40 2.39
C ASN A 217 -19.15 -6.63 2.72
N SER A 218 -19.81 -7.23 1.72
CA SER A 218 -20.66 -8.41 1.90
C SER A 218 -19.86 -9.70 2.07
N ILE A 219 -18.62 -9.78 1.57
CA ILE A 219 -17.72 -10.91 1.82
C ILE A 219 -17.52 -11.15 3.33
N LEU A 220 -17.54 -10.10 4.14
CA LEU A 220 -17.47 -10.23 5.59
C LEU A 220 -18.71 -10.89 6.21
N THR A 221 -19.85 -10.89 5.52
CA THR A 221 -21.02 -11.68 5.91
C THR A 221 -20.82 -13.16 5.57
N LEU A 222 -20.15 -13.44 4.44
CA LEU A 222 -19.84 -14.80 4.00
C LEU A 222 -18.82 -15.47 4.94
N VAL A 223 -17.77 -14.76 5.29
CA VAL A 223 -16.64 -15.27 6.08
C VAL A 223 -16.24 -14.31 7.23
N PRO A 224 -17.13 -14.10 8.21
CA PRO A 224 -16.95 -13.08 9.24
C PRO A 224 -15.78 -13.31 10.20
N LYS A 225 -15.16 -14.49 10.16
CA LYS A 225 -14.04 -14.88 11.01
C LYS A 225 -12.70 -14.99 10.25
N SER A 226 -12.60 -14.41 9.06
CA SER A 226 -11.37 -14.45 8.26
C SER A 226 -10.62 -13.12 8.33
N PRO A 227 -9.40 -13.07 8.90
CA PRO A 227 -8.53 -11.89 8.82
C PRO A 227 -8.25 -11.48 7.38
N ASN A 228 -8.04 -12.46 6.49
CA ASN A 228 -7.80 -12.22 5.08
C ASN A 228 -8.98 -11.51 4.40
N ALA A 229 -10.22 -11.81 4.79
CA ALA A 229 -11.39 -11.11 4.26
C ALA A 229 -11.37 -9.61 4.62
N TYR A 230 -10.98 -9.25 5.85
CA TYR A 230 -10.82 -7.85 6.25
C TYR A 230 -9.67 -7.17 5.50
N TYR A 231 -8.55 -7.86 5.34
CA TYR A 231 -7.41 -7.35 4.57
C TYR A 231 -7.80 -7.08 3.12
N ARG A 232 -8.34 -8.08 2.42
CA ARG A 232 -8.70 -7.98 1.00
C ARG A 232 -9.82 -6.98 0.74
N ALA A 233 -10.83 -6.94 1.59
CA ALA A 233 -11.90 -5.96 1.47
C ALA A 233 -11.39 -4.53 1.68
N SER A 234 -10.52 -4.31 2.67
CA SER A 234 -9.92 -2.98 2.88
C SER A 234 -8.97 -2.59 1.75
N GLU A 235 -8.19 -3.53 1.21
CA GLU A 235 -7.31 -3.30 0.07
C GLU A 235 -8.11 -2.87 -1.18
N TYR A 236 -9.19 -3.57 -1.48
CA TYR A 236 -10.06 -3.23 -2.59
C TYR A 236 -10.70 -1.85 -2.42
N LEU A 237 -11.25 -1.54 -1.25
CA LEU A 237 -11.83 -0.23 -0.94
C LEU A 237 -10.80 0.89 -1.12
N ARG A 238 -9.56 0.65 -0.69
CA ARG A 238 -8.44 1.59 -0.91
C ARG A 238 -8.18 1.83 -2.41
N MET A 239 -8.14 0.77 -3.21
CA MET A 239 -7.89 0.86 -4.65
C MET A 239 -9.03 1.56 -5.40
N SER A 240 -10.26 1.40 -4.94
CA SER A 240 -11.45 2.08 -5.49
C SER A 240 -11.63 3.53 -5.03
N GLY A 241 -10.72 4.05 -4.17
CA GLY A 241 -10.74 5.42 -3.69
C GLY A 241 -11.53 5.64 -2.40
N SER A 242 -12.17 4.61 -1.83
CA SER A 242 -12.92 4.69 -0.56
C SER A 242 -11.97 4.55 0.64
N GLN A 243 -11.07 5.53 0.84
CA GLN A 243 -10.00 5.49 1.84
C GLN A 243 -10.51 5.35 3.27
N ASP A 244 -11.55 6.11 3.65
CA ASP A 244 -12.12 6.10 5.02
C ASP A 244 -12.77 4.75 5.35
N GLU A 245 -13.53 4.19 4.41
CA GLU A 245 -14.14 2.86 4.58
C GLU A 245 -13.06 1.78 4.70
N ALA A 246 -12.02 1.86 3.86
CA ALA A 246 -10.87 0.96 3.92
C ALA A 246 -10.18 1.02 5.29
N LEU A 247 -9.95 2.23 5.83
CA LEU A 247 -9.35 2.45 7.14
C LEU A 247 -10.21 1.84 8.26
N GLN A 248 -11.52 2.14 8.29
CA GLN A 248 -12.43 1.62 9.31
C GLN A 248 -12.50 0.08 9.28
N LEU A 249 -12.47 -0.50 8.09
CA LEU A 249 -12.52 -1.94 7.92
C LEU A 249 -11.23 -2.63 8.36
N ALA A 250 -10.07 -2.06 8.01
CA ALA A 250 -8.77 -2.54 8.48
C ALA A 250 -8.64 -2.44 10.00
N MET A 251 -9.11 -1.33 10.61
CA MET A 251 -9.15 -1.16 12.07
C MET A 251 -10.02 -2.22 12.74
N LYS A 252 -11.19 -2.54 12.15
CA LYS A 252 -12.09 -3.58 12.67
C LYS A 252 -11.41 -4.96 12.57
N GLY A 253 -10.79 -5.29 11.46
CA GLY A 253 -10.05 -6.54 11.30
C GLY A 253 -8.93 -6.67 12.33
N MET A 254 -8.14 -5.61 12.52
CA MET A 254 -7.06 -5.54 13.48
C MET A 254 -7.56 -5.68 14.93
N THR A 255 -8.70 -5.08 15.27
CA THR A 255 -9.32 -5.22 16.58
C THR A 255 -9.73 -6.67 16.88
N LEU A 256 -10.27 -7.37 15.89
CA LEU A 256 -10.76 -8.74 16.06
C LEU A 256 -9.64 -9.79 16.10
N TYR A 257 -8.62 -9.64 15.24
CA TYR A 257 -7.62 -10.70 14.99
C TYR A 257 -6.20 -10.32 15.38
N GLY A 258 -5.90 -9.03 15.52
CA GLY A 258 -4.53 -8.55 15.74
C GLY A 258 -3.67 -8.65 14.47
N ASP A 259 -2.37 -8.61 14.67
CA ASP A 259 -1.41 -8.91 13.61
C ASP A 259 -1.26 -10.43 13.50
N ASP A 260 -1.62 -10.96 12.36
CA ASP A 260 -1.14 -12.26 11.95
C ASP A 260 -0.19 -12.05 10.76
N ASP A 261 1.04 -12.53 10.90
CA ASP A 261 2.09 -12.35 9.88
C ASP A 261 1.67 -12.89 8.48
N GLU A 262 0.59 -13.67 8.40
CA GLU A 262 0.09 -14.24 7.14
C GLU A 262 -0.79 -13.27 6.34
N HIS A 263 -1.47 -12.32 7.00
CA HIS A 263 -2.55 -11.55 6.34
C HIS A 263 -2.27 -10.05 6.17
N ASN A 264 -1.12 -9.56 6.63
CA ASN A 264 -0.68 -8.18 6.41
C ASN A 264 -1.66 -7.06 6.84
N LEU A 265 -2.62 -7.35 7.73
CA LEU A 265 -3.59 -6.37 8.23
C LEU A 265 -2.91 -5.18 8.90
N PHE A 266 -1.85 -5.44 9.66
CA PHE A 266 -1.07 -4.39 10.29
C PHE A 266 -0.42 -3.46 9.26
N ASN A 267 0.22 -4.02 8.25
CA ASN A 267 0.89 -3.26 7.19
C ASN A 267 -0.12 -2.45 6.36
N GLN A 268 -1.28 -3.05 6.07
CA GLN A 268 -2.37 -2.36 5.37
C GLN A 268 -2.89 -1.18 6.19
N LEU A 269 -3.14 -1.41 7.48
CA LEU A 269 -3.62 -0.37 8.37
C LEU A 269 -2.58 0.75 8.53
N LYS A 270 -1.31 0.41 8.71
CA LYS A 270 -0.20 1.37 8.75
C LYS A 270 -0.12 2.23 7.48
N TYR A 271 -0.26 1.60 6.31
CA TYR A 271 -0.27 2.30 5.03
C TYR A 271 -1.44 3.29 4.91
N LEU A 272 -2.66 2.84 5.27
CA LEU A 272 -3.87 3.68 5.23
C LEU A 272 -3.77 4.88 6.18
N ILE A 273 -3.24 4.65 7.37
CA ILE A 273 -3.02 5.69 8.37
C ILE A 273 -2.04 6.75 7.85
N ASN A 274 -0.91 6.33 7.27
CA ASN A 274 0.10 7.26 6.78
C ASN A 274 -0.40 8.13 5.61
N ARG A 275 -1.35 7.65 4.81
CA ARG A 275 -1.94 8.43 3.71
C ARG A 275 -3.04 9.40 4.16
N ASN A 276 -3.69 9.11 5.27
CA ASN A 276 -4.73 9.98 5.86
C ASN A 276 -4.15 10.96 6.90
N ALA A 277 -2.82 11.07 6.99
CA ALA A 277 -2.15 11.94 7.95
C ALA A 277 -2.36 13.45 7.73
N ASP A 278 -2.97 13.84 6.60
CA ASP A 278 -3.37 15.23 6.34
C ASP A 278 -4.66 15.66 7.07
N ASP A 279 -5.39 14.72 7.68
CA ASP A 279 -6.51 15.04 8.56
C ASP A 279 -5.99 15.48 9.93
N GLU A 280 -6.55 16.59 10.43
CA GLU A 280 -6.25 17.23 11.72
C GLU A 280 -5.56 16.28 12.73
N GLU A 281 -4.28 16.50 12.94
CA GLU A 281 -3.28 15.68 13.66
C GLU A 281 -3.76 15.06 14.99
N GLY A 282 -4.92 15.47 15.50
CA GLY A 282 -5.53 14.99 16.75
C GLY A 282 -6.55 13.87 16.61
N SER A 283 -7.24 13.73 15.48
CA SER A 283 -8.39 12.82 15.37
C SER A 283 -7.97 11.36 15.30
N LEU A 284 -7.03 11.02 14.41
CA LEU A 284 -6.58 9.65 14.16
C LEU A 284 -5.78 9.09 15.35
N ILE A 285 -4.81 9.84 15.88
CA ILE A 285 -4.05 9.45 17.08
C ILE A 285 -4.99 9.24 18.28
N SER A 286 -6.03 10.06 18.41
CA SER A 286 -7.03 9.90 19.46
C SER A 286 -7.85 8.63 19.30
N GLN A 287 -8.20 8.25 18.06
CA GLN A 287 -8.87 6.97 17.76
C GLN A 287 -7.96 5.78 18.09
N LEU A 288 -6.70 5.81 17.67
CA LEU A 288 -5.71 4.76 17.97
C LEU A 288 -5.49 4.60 19.49
N LYS A 289 -5.38 5.71 20.24
CA LYS A 289 -5.28 5.69 21.72
C LYS A 289 -6.52 5.07 22.36
N ARG A 290 -7.71 5.33 21.83
CA ARG A 290 -8.94 4.68 22.30
C ARG A 290 -8.89 3.17 22.07
N GLN A 291 -8.46 2.71 20.89
CA GLN A 291 -8.30 1.29 20.60
C GLN A 291 -7.27 0.65 21.53
N MET A 292 -6.12 1.29 21.74
CA MET A 292 -5.09 0.80 22.66
C MET A 292 -5.64 0.63 24.10
N ASN A 293 -6.44 1.59 24.58
CA ASN A 293 -7.02 1.51 25.93
C ASN A 293 -8.11 0.42 26.04
N GLN A 294 -8.89 0.21 24.99
CA GLN A 294 -9.93 -0.83 24.93
C GLN A 294 -9.33 -2.23 24.78
N HIS A 295 -8.16 -2.34 24.16
CA HIS A 295 -7.49 -3.60 23.84
C HIS A 295 -6.03 -3.61 24.33
N PRO A 296 -5.78 -3.56 25.68
CA PRO A 296 -4.45 -3.40 26.25
C PRO A 296 -3.51 -4.59 25.96
N ASN A 297 -4.07 -5.74 25.60
CA ASN A 297 -3.32 -6.94 25.21
C ASN A 297 -2.93 -6.99 23.72
N ARG A 298 -3.20 -5.91 22.97
CA ARG A 298 -2.88 -5.76 21.56
C ARG A 298 -1.77 -4.72 21.39
N PRO A 299 -0.50 -5.15 21.34
CA PRO A 299 0.65 -4.24 21.25
C PRO A 299 0.69 -3.47 19.92
N GLU A 300 0.01 -3.96 18.90
CA GLU A 300 -0.05 -3.39 17.56
C GLU A 300 -0.61 -1.96 17.56
N TRP A 301 -1.57 -1.65 18.46
CA TRP A 301 -2.10 -0.28 18.58
C TRP A 301 -1.03 0.70 19.04
N ALA A 302 -0.18 0.27 19.99
CA ALA A 302 0.96 1.07 20.42
C ALA A 302 1.98 1.26 19.29
N LEU A 303 2.22 0.23 18.46
CA LEU A 303 3.09 0.35 17.27
C LEU A 303 2.55 1.36 16.26
N LEU A 304 1.25 1.32 15.98
CA LEU A 304 0.62 2.27 15.06
C LEU A 304 0.73 3.71 15.56
N ILE A 305 0.51 3.93 16.86
CA ILE A 305 0.70 5.26 17.47
C ILE A 305 2.17 5.67 17.39
N ALA A 306 3.11 4.76 17.70
CA ALA A 306 4.53 5.04 17.60
C ALA A 306 4.93 5.45 16.18
N SER A 307 4.42 4.73 15.16
CA SER A 307 4.72 5.04 13.76
C SER A 307 4.18 6.40 13.31
N GLN A 308 3.10 6.91 13.91
CA GLN A 308 2.60 8.26 13.63
C GLN A 308 3.51 9.36 14.20
N TYR A 309 4.08 9.11 15.39
CA TYR A 309 5.08 10.01 15.97
C TYR A 309 6.46 9.86 15.33
N ASP A 310 6.71 8.72 14.67
CA ASP A 310 7.95 8.36 13.98
C ASP A 310 7.78 8.47 12.45
N GLY A 311 7.09 9.50 12.01
CA GLY A 311 6.88 9.80 10.59
C GLY A 311 8.19 10.14 9.85
N GLU A 312 8.21 9.97 8.54
CA GLU A 312 9.43 10.07 7.73
C GLU A 312 10.10 11.44 7.78
N CYS A 313 9.37 12.52 7.99
CA CYS A 313 9.93 13.90 7.92
C CYS A 313 9.54 14.84 9.07
N HIS A 314 8.78 14.38 10.05
CA HIS A 314 8.38 15.19 11.20
C HIS A 314 8.32 14.35 12.47
N SER A 315 9.40 13.56 12.70
CA SER A 315 9.43 12.61 13.81
C SER A 315 9.42 13.33 15.16
N ASN A 316 8.54 12.86 16.05
CA ASN A 316 8.62 13.13 17.47
C ASN A 316 9.12 11.87 18.20
N CYS A 317 10.41 11.58 18.03
CA CYS A 317 11.03 10.38 18.58
C CYS A 317 10.87 10.25 20.10
N GLN A 318 10.69 11.35 20.83
CA GLN A 318 10.41 11.30 22.27
C GLN A 318 9.07 10.61 22.56
N GLN A 319 8.02 10.93 21.81
CA GLN A 319 6.72 10.27 21.93
C GLN A 319 6.76 8.87 21.34
N ALA A 320 7.39 8.67 20.19
CA ALA A 320 7.52 7.36 19.55
C ALA A 320 8.19 6.33 20.48
N ILE A 321 9.27 6.69 21.16
CA ILE A 321 9.98 5.84 22.13
C ILE A 321 9.03 5.29 23.18
N HIS A 322 8.16 6.13 23.74
CA HIS A 322 7.20 5.72 24.76
C HIS A 322 6.27 4.60 24.26
N TYR A 323 5.73 4.75 23.05
CA TYR A 323 4.80 3.78 22.47
C TYR A 323 5.52 2.54 21.94
N TYR A 324 6.72 2.65 21.36
CA TYR A 324 7.54 1.48 21.01
C TYR A 324 7.89 0.63 22.23
N GLN A 325 8.26 1.26 23.34
CA GLN A 325 8.52 0.53 24.60
C GLN A 325 7.25 -0.13 25.15
N ALA A 326 6.09 0.51 25.02
CA ALA A 326 4.82 -0.09 25.42
C ALA A 326 4.50 -1.33 24.56
N ALA A 327 4.70 -1.24 23.25
CA ALA A 327 4.48 -2.34 22.33
C ALA A 327 5.39 -3.55 22.61
N LEU A 328 6.69 -3.33 22.84
CA LEU A 328 7.66 -4.40 23.12
C LEU A 328 7.32 -5.26 24.34
N LYS A 329 6.47 -4.77 25.27
CA LYS A 329 6.04 -5.57 26.41
C LYS A 329 5.07 -6.68 26.01
N GLY A 330 4.32 -6.52 24.91
CA GLY A 330 3.30 -7.45 24.45
C GLY A 330 3.67 -8.22 23.18
N ILE A 331 4.64 -7.76 22.38
CA ILE A 331 5.03 -8.42 21.14
C ILE A 331 5.79 -9.72 21.42
N ASN A 332 5.42 -10.77 20.70
CA ASN A 332 6.17 -12.03 20.73
C ASN A 332 7.59 -11.81 20.17
N ARG A 333 8.59 -12.24 20.90
CA ARG A 333 10.01 -12.09 20.52
C ARG A 333 10.41 -12.83 19.25
N SER A 334 9.64 -13.82 18.83
CA SER A 334 9.86 -14.56 17.58
C SER A 334 9.16 -13.93 16.38
N SER A 335 8.33 -12.89 16.57
CA SER A 335 7.66 -12.17 15.50
C SER A 335 8.64 -11.23 14.78
N SER A 336 8.46 -11.06 13.47
CA SER A 336 9.16 -10.06 12.66
C SER A 336 8.94 -8.64 13.18
N LEU A 337 7.77 -8.36 13.75
CA LEU A 337 7.44 -7.07 14.37
C LEU A 337 8.35 -6.75 15.57
N TYR A 338 8.83 -7.77 16.31
CA TYR A 338 9.72 -7.54 17.44
C TYR A 338 11.04 -6.90 17.00
N LEU A 339 11.68 -7.47 15.97
CA LEU A 339 12.95 -6.97 15.44
C LEU A 339 12.76 -5.58 14.80
N SER A 340 11.74 -5.41 13.96
CA SER A 340 11.48 -4.10 13.34
C SER A 340 11.20 -3.01 14.38
N THR A 341 10.48 -3.34 15.46
CA THR A 341 10.24 -2.40 16.58
C THR A 341 11.53 -2.02 17.29
N ILE A 342 12.43 -2.98 17.52
CA ILE A 342 13.75 -2.72 18.12
C ILE A 342 14.57 -1.79 17.25
N GLU A 343 14.59 -1.98 15.93
CA GLU A 343 15.34 -1.13 15.00
C GLU A 343 14.82 0.31 15.01
N GLN A 344 13.49 0.50 14.92
CA GLN A 344 12.88 1.83 14.99
C GLN A 344 13.13 2.51 16.33
N LEU A 345 13.02 1.76 17.43
CA LEU A 345 13.31 2.28 18.77
C LEU A 345 14.79 2.69 18.91
N ALA A 346 15.72 1.87 18.41
CA ALA A 346 17.13 2.20 18.41
C ALA A 346 17.42 3.48 17.61
N ARG A 347 16.80 3.62 16.45
CA ARG A 347 16.89 4.82 15.61
C ARG A 347 16.38 6.05 16.35
N CYS A 348 15.19 6.00 16.93
CA CYS A 348 14.64 7.10 17.71
C CYS A 348 15.55 7.48 18.89
N TYR A 349 16.22 6.52 19.52
CA TYR A 349 17.20 6.83 20.58
C TYR A 349 18.44 7.56 20.06
N VAL A 350 18.91 7.26 18.85
CA VAL A 350 20.00 8.04 18.21
C VAL A 350 19.55 9.47 17.99
N GLU A 351 18.36 9.67 17.45
CA GLU A 351 17.83 10.99 17.13
C GLU A 351 17.69 11.89 18.37
N VAL A 352 17.27 11.32 19.51
CA VAL A 352 17.21 12.07 20.78
C VAL A 352 18.57 12.12 21.50
N GLY A 353 19.65 11.62 20.91
CA GLY A 353 21.00 11.66 21.47
C GLY A 353 21.29 10.64 22.56
N ASN A 354 20.40 9.67 22.78
CA ASN A 354 20.60 8.60 23.77
C ASN A 354 21.28 7.37 23.13
N PHE A 355 22.54 7.56 22.75
CA PHE A 355 23.33 6.51 22.07
C PHE A 355 23.49 5.23 22.90
N SER A 356 23.55 5.33 24.23
CA SER A 356 23.65 4.16 25.12
C SER A 356 22.43 3.24 24.96
N SER A 357 21.23 3.81 24.96
CA SER A 357 19.99 3.03 24.75
C SER A 357 19.92 2.50 23.33
N ALA A 358 20.29 3.30 22.32
CA ALA A 358 20.32 2.88 20.93
C ALA A 358 21.19 1.62 20.74
N LEU A 359 22.43 1.67 21.22
CA LEU A 359 23.37 0.54 21.14
C LEU A 359 22.87 -0.69 21.89
N LYS A 360 22.23 -0.52 23.05
CA LYS A 360 21.62 -1.62 23.80
C LYS A 360 20.56 -2.34 22.97
N TYR A 361 19.65 -1.60 22.30
CA TYR A 361 18.62 -2.22 21.46
C TYR A 361 19.23 -2.84 20.20
N GLN A 362 20.24 -2.21 19.61
CA GLN A 362 20.97 -2.79 18.48
C GLN A 362 21.68 -4.12 18.86
N ASP A 363 22.23 -4.22 20.07
CA ASP A 363 22.81 -5.48 20.58
C ASP A 363 21.74 -6.57 20.79
N ILE A 364 20.51 -6.19 21.16
CA ILE A 364 19.39 -7.14 21.23
C ILE A 364 19.06 -7.67 19.83
N ALA A 365 19.03 -6.83 18.80
CA ALA A 365 18.78 -7.25 17.42
C ALA A 365 19.86 -8.23 16.93
N ILE A 366 21.14 -7.93 17.13
CA ILE A 366 22.26 -8.82 16.80
C ILE A 366 22.15 -10.16 17.51
N LYS A 367 21.75 -10.16 18.79
CA LYS A 367 21.57 -11.40 19.56
C LYS A 367 20.38 -12.22 19.07
N GLN A 368 19.32 -11.58 18.64
CA GLN A 368 18.10 -12.23 18.19
C GLN A 368 18.28 -12.87 16.81
N ASP A 369 18.96 -12.19 15.90
CA ASP A 369 19.34 -12.71 14.59
C ASP A 369 20.81 -12.38 14.30
N PRO A 370 21.74 -13.24 14.73
CA PRO A 370 23.17 -13.04 14.49
C PRO A 370 23.60 -13.28 13.04
N THR A 371 22.70 -13.77 12.19
CA THR A 371 23.00 -14.07 10.78
C THR A 371 22.83 -12.85 9.87
N PHE A 372 22.03 -11.88 10.29
CA PHE A 372 21.80 -10.66 9.53
C PHE A 372 22.93 -9.64 9.75
N ALA A 373 23.89 -9.63 8.82
CA ALA A 373 25.06 -8.76 8.89
C ALA A 373 24.71 -7.26 8.99
N GLY A 374 23.57 -6.82 8.44
CA GLY A 374 23.12 -5.43 8.45
C GLY A 374 23.04 -4.81 9.84
N TYR A 375 22.81 -5.60 10.89
CA TYR A 375 22.83 -5.09 12.27
C TYR A 375 24.21 -4.57 12.71
N HIS A 376 25.29 -5.17 12.24
CA HIS A 376 26.64 -4.68 12.50
C HIS A 376 26.92 -3.36 11.75
N TYR A 377 26.39 -3.22 10.53
CA TYR A 377 26.43 -1.98 9.78
C TYR A 377 25.70 -0.86 10.54
N ASN A 378 24.45 -1.09 10.95
CA ASN A 378 23.67 -0.13 11.73
C ASN A 378 24.37 0.24 13.06
N LYS A 379 24.93 -0.75 13.75
CA LYS A 379 25.70 -0.50 14.97
C LYS A 379 26.92 0.40 14.74
N ALA A 380 27.63 0.17 13.64
CA ALA A 380 28.76 1.02 13.27
C ALA A 380 28.35 2.47 13.05
N MET A 381 27.19 2.69 12.40
CA MET A 381 26.65 4.03 12.20
C MET A 381 26.32 4.71 13.54
N MET A 382 25.66 3.99 14.46
CA MET A 382 25.32 4.50 15.79
C MET A 382 26.57 4.85 16.60
N LEU A 383 27.61 4.01 16.54
CA LEU A 383 28.90 4.26 17.20
C LEU A 383 29.61 5.49 16.61
N HIS A 384 29.61 5.64 15.30
CA HIS A 384 30.17 6.83 14.65
C HIS A 384 29.38 8.08 15.05
N ALA A 385 28.05 8.03 15.04
CA ALA A 385 27.20 9.13 15.51
C ALA A 385 27.45 9.49 16.98
N SER A 386 27.82 8.53 17.83
CA SER A 386 28.23 8.78 19.22
C SER A 386 29.66 9.30 19.39
N GLY A 387 30.46 9.34 18.31
CA GLY A 387 31.86 9.74 18.30
C GLY A 387 32.87 8.62 18.52
N ASP A 388 32.44 7.36 18.66
CA ASP A 388 33.32 6.19 18.79
C ASP A 388 33.68 5.58 17.43
N THR A 389 34.42 6.33 16.61
CA THR A 389 34.82 5.91 15.26
C THR A 389 35.67 4.62 15.27
N LYS A 390 36.51 4.42 16.31
CA LYS A 390 37.35 3.21 16.37
C LYS A 390 36.54 1.93 16.53
N THR A 391 35.52 1.95 17.39
CA THR A 391 34.63 0.80 17.54
C THR A 391 33.70 0.62 16.33
N ALA A 392 33.28 1.71 15.70
CA ALA A 392 32.53 1.67 14.44
C ALA A 392 33.29 0.91 13.32
N ILE A 393 34.61 1.15 13.18
CA ILE A 393 35.45 0.39 12.23
C ILE A 393 35.43 -1.12 12.55
N LYS A 394 35.48 -1.51 13.83
CA LYS A 394 35.38 -2.93 14.20
C LYS A 394 34.05 -3.57 13.83
N GLU A 395 32.97 -2.83 13.99
CA GLU A 395 31.64 -3.35 13.59
C GLU A 395 31.51 -3.43 12.05
N LEU A 396 32.06 -2.48 11.27
CA LEU A 396 32.15 -2.61 9.82
C LEU A 396 33.03 -3.78 9.37
N ASN A 397 34.08 -4.13 10.10
CA ASN A 397 34.86 -5.33 9.84
C ASN A 397 34.01 -6.59 9.97
N LYS A 398 33.16 -6.66 11.01
CA LYS A 398 32.22 -7.78 11.19
C LYS A 398 31.21 -7.82 10.05
N TYR A 399 30.60 -6.70 9.71
CA TYR A 399 29.70 -6.61 8.57
C TYR A 399 30.32 -7.18 7.30
N LEU A 400 31.50 -6.69 6.92
CA LEU A 400 32.21 -7.11 5.69
C LEU A 400 32.72 -8.56 5.74
N SER A 401 32.94 -9.11 6.92
CA SER A 401 33.34 -10.53 7.07
C SER A 401 32.19 -11.52 7.00
N HIS A 402 30.96 -11.10 7.36
CA HIS A 402 29.76 -11.95 7.34
C HIS A 402 29.01 -11.89 6.01
N SER A 403 29.25 -10.89 5.19
CA SER A 403 28.60 -10.77 3.87
C SER A 403 29.16 -11.84 2.92
N ASN A 404 28.63 -13.07 3.03
CA ASN A 404 28.77 -14.11 2.00
C ASN A 404 28.03 -13.71 0.71
N SER A 405 27.35 -12.60 0.73
CA SER A 405 26.52 -12.10 -0.32
C SER A 405 27.26 -11.01 -1.07
N ASP A 406 27.26 -11.18 -2.35
CA ASP A 406 27.52 -10.17 -3.34
C ASP A 406 28.65 -9.19 -2.97
N LYS A 407 29.79 -9.44 -3.57
CA LYS A 407 30.96 -8.56 -3.64
C LYS A 407 30.61 -7.15 -4.15
N SER A 408 29.40 -6.65 -3.88
CA SER A 408 28.79 -5.46 -4.48
C SER A 408 28.55 -4.29 -3.52
N ASP A 409 28.94 -4.39 -2.26
CA ASP A 409 28.74 -3.26 -1.33
C ASP A 409 29.98 -2.36 -1.22
N ALA A 410 30.33 -1.74 -2.35
CA ALA A 410 31.37 -0.71 -2.40
C ALA A 410 31.16 0.38 -1.35
N ARG A 411 29.90 0.70 -1.02
CA ARG A 411 29.55 1.74 -0.03
C ARG A 411 30.08 1.42 1.37
N ALA A 412 30.04 0.16 1.80
CA ALA A 412 30.56 -0.23 3.11
C ALA A 412 32.07 -0.07 3.20
N TYR A 413 32.80 -0.34 2.10
CA TYR A 413 34.23 -0.07 2.02
C TYR A 413 34.53 1.43 2.06
N TYR A 414 33.82 2.26 1.31
CA TYR A 414 33.99 3.71 1.34
C TYR A 414 33.67 4.28 2.72
N LYS A 415 32.65 3.76 3.38
CA LYS A 415 32.30 4.12 4.75
C LYS A 415 33.44 3.78 5.72
N ARG A 416 33.96 2.56 5.67
CA ARG A 416 35.08 2.17 6.52
C ARG A 416 36.34 2.95 6.21
N ALA A 417 36.60 3.28 4.94
CA ALA A 417 37.69 4.15 4.52
C ALA A 417 37.57 5.54 5.13
N SER A 418 36.37 6.14 5.09
CA SER A 418 36.10 7.44 5.71
C SER A 418 36.39 7.42 7.21
N TYR A 419 35.93 6.38 7.93
CA TYR A 419 36.18 6.23 9.35
C TYR A 419 37.68 6.01 9.68
N LYS A 420 38.38 5.21 8.85
CA LYS A 420 39.84 5.06 8.97
C LYS A 420 40.60 6.36 8.72
N TYR A 421 40.17 7.15 7.75
CA TYR A 421 40.72 8.48 7.50
C TYR A 421 40.60 9.39 8.74
N GLU A 422 39.42 9.41 9.38
CA GLU A 422 39.20 10.20 10.59
C GLU A 422 40.15 9.82 11.75
N VAL A 423 40.44 8.52 11.89
CA VAL A 423 41.37 8.03 12.92
C VAL A 423 42.84 8.05 12.44
N LYS A 424 43.11 8.62 11.26
CA LYS A 424 44.44 8.78 10.63
C LYS A 424 45.10 7.45 10.21
N ASP A 425 44.31 6.38 10.02
CA ASP A 425 44.77 5.15 9.38
C ASP A 425 44.68 5.31 7.85
N PHE A 426 45.55 6.12 7.29
CA PHE A 426 45.56 6.45 5.84
C PHE A 426 45.86 5.23 4.96
N PHE A 427 46.72 4.32 5.43
CA PHE A 427 47.04 3.11 4.67
C PHE A 427 45.83 2.17 4.58
N GLY A 428 45.22 1.89 5.69
CA GLY A 428 43.99 1.07 5.70
C GLY A 428 42.82 1.70 4.94
N ALA A 429 42.71 3.04 4.97
CA ALA A 429 41.71 3.77 4.22
C ALA A 429 41.91 3.66 2.69
N LEU A 430 43.17 3.77 2.20
CA LEU A 430 43.46 3.58 0.76
C LEU A 430 43.13 2.18 0.27
N ILE A 431 43.41 1.15 1.07
CA ILE A 431 43.04 -0.24 0.74
C ILE A 431 41.53 -0.35 0.56
N ASP A 432 40.76 0.19 1.51
CA ASP A 432 39.30 0.12 1.46
C ASP A 432 38.74 0.88 0.22
N VAL A 433 39.24 2.09 -0.04
CA VAL A 433 38.79 2.84 -1.23
C VAL A 433 39.12 2.09 -2.50
N GLY A 434 40.32 1.51 -2.60
CA GLY A 434 40.73 0.68 -3.76
C GLY A 434 39.77 -0.50 -3.96
N GLN A 435 39.46 -1.24 -2.91
CA GLN A 435 38.52 -2.36 -2.95
C GLN A 435 37.12 -1.93 -3.37
N GLY A 436 36.62 -0.82 -2.86
CA GLY A 436 35.32 -0.28 -3.27
C GLY A 436 35.30 0.14 -4.75
N MET A 437 36.35 0.82 -5.21
CA MET A 437 36.46 1.25 -6.62
C MET A 437 36.58 0.08 -7.61
N GLU A 438 37.23 -1.01 -7.22
CA GLU A 438 37.32 -2.22 -8.04
C GLU A 438 35.97 -2.94 -8.22
N MET A 439 35.02 -2.71 -7.32
CA MET A 439 33.67 -3.27 -7.38
C MET A 439 32.72 -2.52 -8.32
N GLU A 440 33.03 -1.30 -8.64
CA GLU A 440 32.19 -0.40 -9.43
C GLU A 440 32.76 -0.22 -10.85
N THR A 441 31.89 -0.26 -11.86
CA THR A 441 32.28 0.08 -13.24
C THR A 441 32.66 1.55 -13.40
N GLN A 442 32.05 2.40 -12.61
CA GLN A 442 32.36 3.83 -12.49
C GLN A 442 32.34 4.24 -11.00
N PRO A 443 33.50 4.44 -10.39
CA PRO A 443 33.56 4.87 -9.01
C PRO A 443 32.81 6.17 -8.75
N THR A 444 32.15 6.25 -7.59
CA THR A 444 31.38 7.43 -7.20
C THR A 444 32.27 8.63 -6.96
N PRO A 445 31.77 9.89 -7.11
CA PRO A 445 32.50 11.10 -6.72
C PRO A 445 32.98 11.07 -5.27
N PHE A 446 32.22 10.44 -4.38
CA PHE A 446 32.59 10.27 -2.98
C PHE A 446 33.85 9.41 -2.80
N ALA A 447 34.03 8.34 -3.58
CA ALA A 447 35.22 7.51 -3.56
C ALA A 447 36.48 8.32 -3.94
N TYR A 448 36.38 9.09 -5.02
CA TYR A 448 37.48 10.00 -5.44
C TYR A 448 37.75 11.08 -4.36
N LEU A 449 36.72 11.65 -3.74
CA LEU A 449 36.88 12.65 -2.70
C LEU A 449 37.66 12.09 -1.49
N ILE A 450 37.27 10.90 -1.00
CA ILE A 450 37.98 10.26 0.12
C ILE A 450 39.44 9.97 -0.25
N ARG A 451 39.69 9.38 -1.43
CA ARG A 451 41.04 9.05 -1.87
C ARG A 451 41.89 10.29 -2.05
N GLY A 452 41.33 11.32 -2.64
CA GLY A 452 41.99 12.62 -2.77
C GLY A 452 42.38 13.24 -1.42
N ASN A 453 41.48 13.19 -0.43
CA ASN A 453 41.76 13.66 0.93
C ASN A 453 42.88 12.84 1.59
N ILE A 454 42.91 11.52 1.41
CA ILE A 454 43.99 10.67 1.94
C ILE A 454 45.30 10.99 1.28
N TYR A 455 45.37 11.17 -0.04
CA TYR A 455 46.58 11.57 -0.75
C TYR A 455 47.08 12.95 -0.31
N ALA A 456 46.16 13.90 -0.14
CA ALA A 456 46.50 15.23 0.37
C ALA A 456 47.11 15.16 1.78
N ALA A 457 46.53 14.33 2.69
CA ALA A 457 47.06 14.11 4.03
C ALA A 457 48.44 13.43 4.04
N GLN A 458 48.78 12.67 3.01
CA GLN A 458 50.10 12.07 2.81
C GLN A 458 51.08 12.97 2.05
N GLY A 459 50.67 14.18 1.66
CA GLY A 459 51.53 15.12 0.91
C GLY A 459 51.64 14.82 -0.60
N LYS A 460 50.84 13.86 -1.13
CA LYS A 460 50.80 13.45 -2.56
C LYS A 460 49.86 14.37 -3.33
N LYS A 461 50.35 15.59 -3.62
CA LYS A 461 49.52 16.68 -4.18
C LYS A 461 48.99 16.38 -5.59
N GLU A 462 49.80 15.74 -6.44
CA GLU A 462 49.41 15.47 -7.83
C GLU A 462 48.29 14.45 -7.90
N GLU A 463 48.40 13.36 -7.16
CA GLU A 463 47.37 12.32 -7.06
C GLU A 463 46.08 12.88 -6.41
N ALA A 464 46.23 13.68 -5.35
CA ALA A 464 45.08 14.34 -4.72
C ALA A 464 44.33 15.25 -5.69
N ASN A 465 45.08 16.10 -6.43
CA ASN A 465 44.47 17.00 -7.42
C ASN A 465 43.81 16.26 -8.57
N ALA A 466 44.35 15.12 -9.00
CA ALA A 466 43.73 14.27 -10.04
C ALA A 466 42.37 13.76 -9.54
N ASP A 467 42.26 13.27 -8.32
CA ASP A 467 41.05 12.79 -7.72
C ASP A 467 40.01 13.91 -7.51
N PHE A 468 40.41 15.07 -7.00
CA PHE A 468 39.48 16.20 -6.86
C PHE A 468 38.94 16.70 -8.20
N LYS A 469 39.75 16.68 -9.27
CA LYS A 469 39.27 16.96 -10.63
C LYS A 469 38.28 15.89 -11.14
N ALA A 470 38.51 14.62 -10.81
CA ALA A 470 37.57 13.55 -11.13
C ALA A 470 36.21 13.75 -10.46
N VAL A 471 36.16 14.23 -9.20
CA VAL A 471 34.91 14.63 -8.53
C VAL A 471 34.18 15.72 -9.32
N LEU A 472 34.92 16.74 -9.79
CA LEU A 472 34.34 17.89 -10.51
C LEU A 472 33.88 17.51 -11.94
N ALA A 473 34.54 16.56 -12.57
CA ALA A 473 34.18 16.06 -13.92
C ALA A 473 32.91 15.22 -13.91
N ASN A 474 32.53 14.64 -12.79
CA ASN A 474 31.28 13.90 -12.68
C ASN A 474 30.09 14.86 -12.67
N THR A 475 29.22 14.71 -13.69
CA THR A 475 28.07 15.60 -13.91
C THR A 475 26.78 15.08 -13.30
N SER A 476 26.80 13.96 -12.58
CA SER A 476 25.61 13.41 -11.91
C SER A 476 25.02 14.46 -10.96
N SER A 477 23.74 14.78 -11.16
CA SER A 477 23.00 15.71 -10.31
C SER A 477 22.80 15.19 -8.87
N TYR A 478 22.91 13.87 -8.69
CA TYR A 478 22.73 13.20 -7.39
C TYR A 478 23.89 13.43 -6.42
N ASP A 479 25.06 13.84 -6.87
CA ASP A 479 26.24 13.98 -6.02
C ASP A 479 26.87 15.39 -6.02
N CYS A 480 26.05 16.42 -6.24
CA CYS A 480 26.50 17.83 -6.15
C CYS A 480 27.05 18.20 -4.77
N SER A 481 26.79 17.39 -3.74
CA SER A 481 27.16 17.65 -2.34
C SER A 481 28.67 17.48 -2.07
N THR A 482 29.41 16.72 -2.87
CA THR A 482 30.85 16.50 -2.76
C THR A 482 31.71 17.61 -3.41
N ARG A 483 31.16 18.34 -4.38
CA ARG A 483 31.87 19.36 -5.17
C ARG A 483 32.50 20.48 -4.34
N PRO A 484 31.85 21.06 -3.33
CA PRO A 484 32.50 22.08 -2.48
C PRO A 484 33.80 21.59 -1.86
N PHE A 485 33.82 20.33 -1.40
CA PHE A 485 35.00 19.75 -0.74
C PHE A 485 36.11 19.44 -1.75
N ALA A 486 35.78 19.07 -2.98
CA ALA A 486 36.78 18.92 -4.05
C ALA A 486 37.44 20.29 -4.39
N TYR A 487 36.66 21.36 -4.47
CA TYR A 487 37.21 22.71 -4.66
C TYR A 487 38.13 23.15 -3.49
N ILE A 488 37.75 22.80 -2.24
CA ILE A 488 38.61 23.06 -1.07
C ILE A 488 39.92 22.29 -1.22
N GLY A 489 39.87 21.01 -1.60
CA GLY A 489 41.07 20.21 -1.81
C GLY A 489 42.00 20.78 -2.89
N LEU A 490 41.45 21.43 -3.92
CA LEU A 490 42.19 22.15 -4.97
C LEU A 490 42.67 23.56 -4.55
N GLY A 491 42.39 24.00 -3.33
CA GLY A 491 42.69 25.35 -2.86
C GLY A 491 41.79 26.46 -3.41
N GLN A 492 40.66 26.09 -4.05
CA GLN A 492 39.70 27.02 -4.67
C GLN A 492 38.54 27.32 -3.71
N LYS A 493 38.82 27.89 -2.58
CA LYS A 493 37.87 28.13 -1.49
C LYS A 493 36.68 29.01 -1.91
N GLU A 494 36.92 30.01 -2.76
CA GLU A 494 35.87 30.91 -3.26
C GLU A 494 34.79 30.15 -4.03
N GLU A 495 35.16 29.20 -4.89
CA GLU A 495 34.19 28.39 -5.63
C GLU A 495 33.38 27.46 -4.70
N ALA A 496 34.02 26.87 -3.70
CA ALA A 496 33.34 26.10 -2.68
C ALA A 496 32.29 26.94 -1.93
N MET A 497 32.69 28.13 -1.49
CA MET A 497 31.82 29.07 -0.77
C MET A 497 30.65 29.54 -1.61
N LYS A 498 30.85 29.75 -2.92
CA LYS A 498 29.79 30.11 -3.87
C LYS A 498 28.75 28.98 -4.00
N ILE A 499 29.19 27.72 -4.14
CA ILE A 499 28.27 26.57 -4.21
C ILE A 499 27.47 26.47 -2.91
N LEU A 500 28.11 26.56 -1.75
CA LEU A 500 27.42 26.47 -0.45
C LEU A 500 26.42 27.62 -0.27
N ALA A 501 26.78 28.85 -0.68
CA ALA A 501 25.89 30.00 -0.63
C ALA A 501 24.67 29.84 -1.55
N ASN A 502 24.86 29.30 -2.77
CA ASN A 502 23.75 29.01 -3.68
C ASN A 502 22.79 27.98 -3.08
N LYS A 503 23.31 26.91 -2.48
CA LYS A 503 22.48 25.90 -1.79
C LYS A 503 21.65 26.51 -0.66
N VAL A 504 22.24 27.36 0.17
CA VAL A 504 21.52 28.11 1.23
C VAL A 504 20.38 28.94 0.60
N SER A 505 20.66 29.70 -0.47
CA SER A 505 19.66 30.53 -1.14
C SER A 505 18.53 29.70 -1.78
N ASP A 506 18.86 28.57 -2.41
CA ASP A 506 17.87 27.72 -3.07
C ASP A 506 16.93 27.09 -2.04
N TYR A 507 17.44 26.53 -0.96
CA TYR A 507 16.62 25.98 0.11
C TYR A 507 15.79 27.04 0.85
N GLN A 508 16.28 28.28 0.96
CA GLN A 508 15.47 29.39 1.48
C GLN A 508 14.28 29.73 0.57
N LYS A 509 14.49 29.74 -0.75
CA LYS A 509 13.40 29.95 -1.74
C LYS A 509 12.36 28.82 -1.70
N GLU A 510 12.81 27.61 -1.48
CA GLU A 510 11.98 26.42 -1.35
C GLU A 510 11.31 26.29 0.04
N GLN A 511 11.56 27.23 0.95
CA GLN A 511 11.09 27.23 2.34
C GLN A 511 11.58 26.03 3.18
N ARG A 512 12.67 25.40 2.76
CA ARG A 512 13.32 24.28 3.43
C ARG A 512 14.31 24.83 4.47
N THR A 513 13.79 25.16 5.63
CA THR A 513 14.51 25.93 6.66
C THR A 513 15.68 25.18 7.25
N ASP A 514 15.54 23.89 7.51
CA ASP A 514 16.58 23.12 8.22
C ASP A 514 17.75 22.78 7.31
N GLU A 515 17.48 22.48 6.04
CA GLU A 515 18.55 22.33 5.03
C GLU A 515 19.29 23.64 4.83
N SER A 516 18.59 24.76 4.78
CA SER A 516 19.22 26.06 4.71
C SER A 516 20.14 26.32 5.92
N LYS A 517 19.69 25.99 7.13
CA LYS A 517 20.52 26.08 8.36
C LYS A 517 21.72 25.15 8.29
N PHE A 518 21.53 23.91 7.84
CA PHE A 518 22.62 22.93 7.72
C PHE A 518 23.71 23.41 6.74
N TYR A 519 23.34 23.83 5.54
CA TYR A 519 24.30 24.36 4.56
C TYR A 519 24.93 25.68 5.02
N SER A 520 24.23 26.51 5.80
CA SER A 520 24.79 27.69 6.45
C SER A 520 25.87 27.30 7.47
N LEU A 521 25.68 26.22 8.24
CA LEU A 521 26.68 25.67 9.14
C LEU A 521 27.92 25.18 8.38
N LEU A 522 27.71 24.36 7.31
CA LEU A 522 28.83 23.89 6.47
C LEU A 522 29.64 25.09 5.91
N ARG A 523 28.93 26.10 5.41
CA ARG A 523 29.56 27.33 4.91
C ARG A 523 30.39 28.03 5.98
N ALA A 524 29.85 28.22 7.19
CA ALA A 524 30.54 28.85 8.30
C ALA A 524 31.81 28.09 8.73
N LEU A 525 31.76 26.75 8.72
CA LEU A 525 32.92 25.89 9.00
C LEU A 525 34.00 26.04 7.95
N VAL A 526 33.66 26.00 6.67
CA VAL A 526 34.61 26.21 5.57
C VAL A 526 35.20 27.59 5.61
N GLU A 527 34.41 28.63 5.92
CA GLU A 527 34.91 30.02 6.06
C GLU A 527 35.96 30.13 7.13
N LYS A 528 35.78 29.47 8.27
CA LYS A 528 36.75 29.45 9.40
C LYS A 528 37.94 28.51 9.18
N GLY A 529 37.98 27.76 8.11
CA GLY A 529 39.05 26.80 7.80
C GLY A 529 38.87 25.41 8.39
N ASP A 530 37.71 25.10 8.95
CA ASP A 530 37.35 23.78 9.51
C ASP A 530 36.70 22.86 8.46
N ALA A 531 37.30 22.72 7.28
CA ALA A 531 36.73 21.96 6.16
C ALA A 531 36.55 20.46 6.47
N ASP A 532 37.46 19.88 7.23
CA ASP A 532 37.37 18.47 7.66
C ASP A 532 36.15 18.24 8.56
N LEU A 533 35.87 19.19 9.46
CA LEU A 533 34.69 19.12 10.31
C LEU A 533 33.41 19.34 9.52
N ALA A 534 33.44 20.23 8.51
CA ALA A 534 32.32 20.40 7.60
C ALA A 534 32.01 19.10 6.80
N LEU A 535 33.05 18.43 6.30
CA LEU A 535 32.93 17.15 5.62
C LEU A 535 32.39 16.05 6.54
N TYR A 536 32.86 16.00 7.78
CA TYR A 536 32.39 15.08 8.80
C TYR A 536 30.87 15.25 9.05
N PHE A 537 30.40 16.47 9.27
CA PHE A 537 28.98 16.72 9.48
C PHE A 537 28.14 16.42 8.25
N LYS A 538 28.65 16.73 7.05
CA LYS A 538 27.99 16.34 5.81
C LYS A 538 27.80 14.82 5.73
N GLN A 539 28.87 14.07 5.95
CA GLN A 539 28.83 12.61 5.92
C GLN A 539 27.84 12.05 6.95
N LEU A 540 27.89 12.56 8.19
CA LEU A 540 26.98 12.14 9.24
C LEU A 540 25.51 12.42 8.88
N SER A 541 25.20 13.54 8.23
CA SER A 541 23.84 13.88 7.80
C SER A 541 23.31 13.00 6.67
N GLU A 542 24.20 12.43 5.86
CA GLU A 542 23.83 11.56 4.73
C GLU A 542 23.82 10.06 5.11
N GLU A 543 24.41 9.73 6.23
CA GLU A 543 24.65 8.36 6.66
C GLU A 543 23.50 7.72 7.40
N TRP A 544 22.66 8.49 8.06
CA TRP A 544 21.67 7.95 8.97
C TRP A 544 20.29 7.81 8.31
N PRO A 545 19.52 6.83 8.72
CA PRO A 545 19.02 5.66 8.02
C PRO A 545 18.06 5.96 6.87
N TYR A 546 17.90 7.21 6.47
CA TYR A 546 17.01 7.59 5.37
C TYR A 546 17.82 8.03 4.15
N PRO A 547 17.86 7.22 3.09
CA PRO A 547 18.53 7.61 1.85
C PRO A 547 17.89 8.82 1.15
N TYR A 548 16.70 9.26 1.52
CA TYR A 548 15.94 10.43 1.05
C TYR A 548 14.74 10.65 1.98
N PRO A 549 14.19 11.79 2.17
CA PRO A 549 14.43 13.22 2.11
C PRO A 549 14.43 13.94 3.48
N CYS A 550 14.69 13.26 4.58
CA CYS A 550 14.52 13.82 5.93
C CYS A 550 15.82 14.39 6.48
N LEU A 551 16.23 15.50 5.92
CA LEU A 551 17.40 16.25 6.40
C LEU A 551 17.24 16.73 7.84
N ASP A 552 16.01 16.93 8.32
CA ASP A 552 15.73 17.40 9.68
C ASP A 552 16.15 16.39 10.75
N GLU A 553 15.89 15.09 10.52
CA GLU A 553 16.34 14.01 11.41
C GLU A 553 17.86 13.89 11.41
N ASN A 554 18.48 13.98 10.24
CA ASN A 554 19.92 13.95 10.11
C ASN A 554 20.56 15.15 10.80
N ILE A 555 19.98 16.34 10.71
CA ILE A 555 20.44 17.54 11.43
C ILE A 555 20.33 17.33 12.94
N ARG A 556 19.25 16.72 13.45
CA ARG A 556 19.11 16.39 14.87
C ARG A 556 20.18 15.41 15.35
N VAL A 557 20.51 14.39 14.57
CA VAL A 557 21.63 13.48 14.86
C VAL A 557 22.95 14.25 14.92
N VAL A 558 23.21 15.14 13.96
CA VAL A 558 24.41 16.01 13.96
C VAL A 558 24.44 16.88 15.21
N GLN A 559 23.31 17.49 15.60
CA GLN A 559 23.23 18.34 16.79
C GLN A 559 23.50 17.56 18.09
N ASN A 560 23.16 16.29 18.14
CA ASN A 560 23.41 15.41 19.27
C ASN A 560 24.84 14.84 19.29
N ASN A 561 25.62 15.01 18.22
CA ASN A 561 26.96 14.49 18.13
C ASN A 561 27.91 15.27 19.08
N PRO A 562 28.81 14.60 19.83
CA PRO A 562 29.75 15.27 20.71
C PRO A 562 30.64 16.34 20.03
N LYS A 563 31.02 16.11 18.78
CA LYS A 563 31.82 17.07 17.98
C LYS A 563 31.07 18.39 17.71
N TYR A 564 29.72 18.36 17.69
CA TYR A 564 28.90 19.57 17.53
C TYR A 564 29.10 20.55 18.71
N LYS A 565 29.32 20.04 19.92
CA LYS A 565 29.61 20.89 21.10
C LYS A 565 30.89 21.68 20.94
N GLU A 566 31.90 21.16 20.24
CA GLU A 566 33.14 21.90 19.94
C GLU A 566 32.89 23.11 19.05
N LEU A 567 31.90 23.04 18.13
CA LEU A 567 31.49 24.15 17.27
C LEU A 567 30.89 25.30 18.08
N GLN A 568 30.06 25.00 19.05
CA GLN A 568 29.44 26.01 19.93
C GLN A 568 30.51 26.71 20.77
N ILE A 569 31.51 25.97 21.26
CA ILE A 569 32.65 26.53 22.01
C ILE A 569 33.47 27.47 21.11
N ARG A 570 33.60 27.15 19.80
CA ARG A 570 34.33 28.01 18.83
C ARG A 570 33.49 29.21 18.36
N GLY A 571 32.31 29.45 18.91
CA GLY A 571 31.45 30.59 18.61
C GLY A 571 30.81 30.56 17.21
N ILE A 572 30.61 29.37 16.64
CA ILE A 572 29.86 29.17 15.40
C ILE A 572 28.37 29.17 15.75
N LYS A 573 27.69 30.26 15.43
CA LYS A 573 26.25 30.37 15.64
C LYS A 573 25.51 29.50 14.59
N THR A 574 24.73 28.52 15.05
CA THR A 574 23.90 27.63 14.26
C THR A 574 22.45 28.10 14.22
N LYS A 575 22.20 29.39 14.46
CA LYS A 575 20.88 30.00 14.43
C LYS A 575 20.48 30.43 13.02
#